data_cdc6ae9c55c2df869670e512c71c5580
#
_entry.id   cdc6ae9c55c2df869670e512c71c5580
#
_cell.length_a   1.000
_cell.length_b   1.000
_cell.length_c   1.000
_cell.angle_alpha   90.00
_cell.angle_beta   90.00
_cell.angle_gamma   90.00
#
_symmetry.space_group_name_H-M   'P 1'
#
loop_
_entity.id
_entity.type
_entity.pdbx_description
1 polymer ?
#
loop_
_entity_poly.entity_id
_entity_poly.type
_entity_poly.pdbx_seq_one_letter_code
_entity_poly.pdbx_strand_id
1 'polypeptide(L)'
;MQAPSKTPIKTPIRIGVHALPEAVRVRFAALFPIAMARSTTQWALVRPADAEVLVCHGPPPRGAQLVNLCVGPTPGLAWGACPVQLEAGFRVLSLIAALEQAAALVRPAREARQAPARRNLAAFEEWLSELREENLPSATAY
;
A
#
# COMPACT_ATOMS: atom_id res chain seq x y z
N MET A 1 26.46 5.37 -17.83
CA MET A 1 25.90 5.48 -17.69
C MET A 1 25.17 5.65 -16.95
N GLN A 2 24.65 5.96 -16.69
CA GLN A 2 23.95 6.04 -16.10
C GLN A 2 22.90 6.05 -16.07
N ALA A 3 22.67 6.23 -16.55
CA ALA A 3 21.44 6.25 -16.91
C ALA A 3 20.57 5.64 -16.03
N PRO A 4 20.84 4.65 -15.71
CA PRO A 4 20.07 3.93 -14.85
C PRO A 4 19.67 4.70 -13.72
N SER A 5 20.49 5.49 -13.38
CA SER A 5 20.16 6.19 -12.27
C SER A 5 18.85 6.78 -12.38
N LYS A 6 18.42 6.86 -13.55
CA LYS A 6 17.23 7.43 -13.68
C LYS A 6 16.23 6.56 -13.38
N THR A 7 16.42 5.41 -13.50
CA THR A 7 15.46 4.58 -13.16
C THR A 7 15.09 4.96 -11.87
N PRO A 8 13.97 5.26 -11.73
CA PRO A 8 13.45 5.73 -10.58
C PRO A 8 13.73 4.75 -9.57
N ILE A 9 14.20 5.16 -8.56
CA ILE A 9 14.40 4.42 -7.55
C ILE A 9 13.12 4.08 -7.07
N LYS A 10 12.67 2.94 -7.34
CA LYS A 10 11.45 2.54 -6.83
C LYS A 10 11.68 2.20 -5.44
N THR A 11 11.04 2.90 -4.56
CA THR A 11 11.05 2.54 -3.17
C THR A 11 10.47 1.14 -3.03
N PRO A 12 11.16 0.22 -2.40
CA PRO A 12 10.62 -1.12 -2.22
C PRO A 12 9.29 -1.07 -1.47
N ILE A 13 8.42 -2.00 -1.80
CA ILE A 13 7.15 -2.11 -1.10
C ILE A 13 7.41 -2.88 0.18
N ARG A 14 7.01 -2.32 1.31
CA ARG A 14 7.22 -2.95 2.60
C ARG A 14 6.07 -3.90 2.87
N ILE A 15 6.40 -5.15 3.13
CA ILE A 15 5.40 -6.18 3.36
C ILE A 15 5.64 -6.83 4.71
N GLY A 16 4.59 -7.06 5.45
CA GLY A 16 4.68 -7.72 6.74
C GLY A 16 3.62 -8.77 6.87
N VAL A 17 3.80 -9.69 7.82
CA VAL A 17 2.82 -10.74 8.06
C VAL A 17 2.25 -10.58 9.47
N HIS A 18 0.99 -10.91 9.63
CA HIS A 18 0.31 -10.74 10.90
C HIS A 18 -0.61 -11.91 11.16
N ALA A 19 -0.42 -12.57 12.28
CA ALA A 19 -1.34 -13.59 12.78
C ALA A 19 -1.60 -14.73 11.80
N LEU A 20 -0.58 -15.12 11.03
CA LEU A 20 -0.75 -16.27 10.16
C LEU A 20 -0.64 -17.55 10.96
N PRO A 21 -1.49 -18.55 10.67
CA PRO A 21 -1.28 -19.87 11.25
C PRO A 21 0.09 -20.41 10.87
N GLU A 22 0.63 -21.27 11.69
CA GLU A 22 2.00 -21.72 11.49
C GLU A 22 2.19 -22.35 10.12
N ALA A 23 1.27 -23.16 9.68
CA ALA A 23 1.40 -23.82 8.38
C ALA A 23 1.46 -22.79 7.25
N VAL A 24 0.65 -21.74 7.34
CA VAL A 24 0.64 -20.69 6.34
C VAL A 24 1.90 -19.86 6.42
N ARG A 25 2.34 -19.57 7.63
CA ARG A 25 3.55 -18.77 7.83
C ARG A 25 4.76 -19.48 7.27
N VAL A 26 4.85 -20.79 7.50
CA VAL A 26 5.97 -21.57 6.99
C VAL A 26 5.95 -21.59 5.47
N ARG A 27 4.76 -21.78 4.90
CA ARG A 27 4.62 -21.79 3.44
C ARG A 27 5.00 -20.43 2.85
N PHE A 28 4.55 -19.37 3.47
CA PHE A 28 4.87 -18.04 3.00
C PHE A 28 6.38 -17.79 3.07
N ALA A 29 7.00 -18.18 4.19
CA ALA A 29 8.43 -17.99 4.35
C ALA A 29 9.23 -18.78 3.33
N ALA A 30 8.74 -19.96 2.96
CA ALA A 30 9.42 -20.79 1.98
C ALA A 30 9.26 -20.26 0.56
N LEU A 31 8.09 -19.75 0.21
CA LEU A 31 7.81 -19.34 -1.15
C LEU A 31 8.11 -17.89 -1.46
N PHE A 32 8.10 -17.05 -0.43
CA PHE A 32 8.29 -15.62 -0.65
C PHE A 32 9.63 -15.28 -1.31
N PRO A 33 10.77 -15.87 -0.91
CA PRO A 33 12.02 -15.56 -1.59
C PRO A 33 12.00 -15.96 -3.07
N ILE A 34 11.31 -17.05 -3.38
CA ILE A 34 11.19 -17.50 -4.76
C ILE A 34 10.34 -16.50 -5.54
N ALA A 35 9.25 -16.06 -4.94
CA ALA A 35 8.37 -15.09 -5.58
C ALA A 35 9.11 -13.76 -5.78
N MET A 36 9.90 -13.34 -4.80
CA MET A 36 10.66 -12.11 -4.92
C MET A 36 11.64 -12.17 -6.07
N ALA A 37 12.30 -13.32 -6.24
CA ALA A 37 13.29 -13.47 -7.31
C ALA A 37 12.63 -13.37 -8.67
N ARG A 38 11.36 -13.70 -8.78
CA ARG A 38 10.67 -13.66 -10.05
C ARG A 38 9.87 -12.39 -10.28
N SER A 39 9.74 -11.56 -9.24
CA SER A 39 8.92 -10.37 -9.35
C SER A 39 9.75 -9.21 -9.89
N THR A 40 9.13 -8.36 -10.67
CA THR A 40 9.77 -7.14 -11.11
C THR A 40 9.68 -6.06 -10.04
N THR A 41 8.87 -6.29 -9.04
CA THR A 41 8.69 -5.34 -7.95
C THR A 41 9.65 -5.69 -6.83
N GLN A 42 10.24 -4.70 -6.23
CA GLN A 42 11.11 -4.91 -5.09
C GLN A 42 10.29 -4.91 -3.82
N TRP A 43 10.54 -5.86 -2.97
CA TRP A 43 9.81 -6.02 -1.72
C TRP A 43 10.79 -6.05 -0.57
N ALA A 44 10.38 -5.49 0.55
CA ALA A 44 11.17 -5.53 1.78
C ALA A 44 10.29 -6.07 2.88
N LEU A 45 10.76 -7.14 3.52
CA LEU A 45 9.99 -7.74 4.61
C LEU A 45 10.25 -6.93 5.88
N VAL A 46 9.19 -6.44 6.49
CA VAL A 46 9.32 -5.57 7.64
C VAL A 46 8.34 -6.02 8.73
N ARG A 47 8.37 -5.34 9.86
CA ARG A 47 7.43 -5.63 10.93
C ARG A 47 6.03 -5.23 10.49
N PRO A 48 5.00 -5.88 11.02
CA PRO A 48 3.63 -5.55 10.62
C PRO A 48 3.30 -4.07 10.78
N ALA A 49 3.82 -3.43 11.82
CA ALA A 49 3.51 -2.03 12.05
C ALA A 49 4.06 -1.11 10.98
N ASP A 50 5.10 -1.55 10.28
CA ASP A 50 5.74 -0.74 9.26
C ASP A 50 5.33 -1.14 7.84
N ALA A 51 4.45 -2.10 7.69
CA ALA A 51 4.14 -2.67 6.39
C ALA A 51 3.16 -1.81 5.61
N GLU A 52 3.38 -1.72 4.31
CA GLU A 52 2.40 -1.12 3.41
C GLU A 52 1.44 -2.20 2.94
N VAL A 53 1.93 -3.42 2.74
CA VAL A 53 1.08 -4.56 2.42
C VAL A 53 1.14 -5.48 3.62
N LEU A 54 0.00 -5.76 4.20
CA LEU A 54 -0.07 -6.62 5.36
C LEU A 54 -0.70 -7.94 4.96
N VAL A 55 0.06 -9.01 5.12
CA VAL A 55 -0.44 -10.36 4.86
C VAL A 55 -1.03 -10.86 6.16
N CYS A 56 -2.32 -11.11 6.17
CA CYS A 56 -2.98 -11.49 7.41
C CYS A 56 -3.95 -12.63 7.18
N HIS A 57 -4.33 -13.27 8.26
CA HIS A 57 -5.31 -14.34 8.23
C HIS A 57 -6.49 -13.85 9.05
N GLY A 58 -7.67 -13.87 8.46
CA GLY A 58 -8.83 -13.32 9.13
C GLY A 58 -8.93 -11.83 8.91
N PRO A 59 -9.79 -11.18 9.67
CA PRO A 59 -10.00 -9.74 9.50
C PRO A 59 -8.71 -8.99 9.75
N PRO A 60 -8.35 -8.06 8.85
CA PRO A 60 -7.11 -7.32 9.02
C PRO A 60 -7.23 -6.35 10.18
N PRO A 61 -6.15 -6.15 10.91
CA PRO A 61 -6.17 -5.16 11.98
C PRO A 61 -6.13 -3.76 11.38
N ARG A 62 -6.58 -2.81 12.14
CA ARG A 62 -6.46 -1.44 11.72
C ARG A 62 -5.03 -1.01 11.91
N GLY A 63 -4.53 -0.29 10.95
CA GLY A 63 -3.15 0.17 11.02
C GLY A 63 -2.84 1.05 9.84
N ALA A 64 -1.56 1.30 9.65
CA ALA A 64 -1.10 2.21 8.61
C ALA A 64 -0.91 1.51 7.26
N GLN A 65 -1.25 0.24 7.16
CA GLN A 65 -1.06 -0.47 5.91
C GLN A 65 -1.95 0.09 4.82
N LEU A 66 -1.46 0.03 3.60
CA LEU A 66 -2.19 0.52 2.44
C LEU A 66 -3.05 -0.56 1.80
N VAL A 67 -2.56 -1.79 1.82
CA VAL A 67 -3.24 -2.89 1.16
C VAL A 67 -3.21 -4.10 2.08
N ASN A 68 -4.33 -4.76 2.22
CA ASN A 68 -4.40 -5.99 3.00
C ASN A 68 -4.48 -7.17 2.06
N LEU A 69 -3.59 -8.14 2.26
CA LEU A 69 -3.60 -9.38 1.52
C LEU A 69 -4.03 -10.46 2.50
N CYS A 70 -5.20 -10.98 2.31
CA CYS A 70 -5.76 -11.93 3.26
C CYS A 70 -5.59 -13.36 2.79
N VAL A 71 -5.03 -14.19 3.65
CA VAL A 71 -4.87 -15.59 3.36
C VAL A 71 -5.94 -16.31 4.15
N GLY A 72 -6.81 -17.01 3.49
CA GLY A 72 -7.88 -17.65 4.21
C GLY A 72 -8.48 -18.80 3.47
N PRO A 73 -9.20 -19.63 4.17
CA PRO A 73 -9.82 -20.81 3.56
C PRO A 73 -11.04 -20.45 2.73
N THR A 74 -11.63 -19.29 2.94
CA THR A 74 -12.84 -18.95 2.24
C THR A 74 -12.72 -17.58 1.65
N PRO A 75 -12.19 -17.51 0.47
CA PRO A 75 -12.09 -16.22 -0.19
C PRO A 75 -13.47 -15.66 -0.42
N GLY A 76 -13.58 -14.39 -0.42
CA GLY A 76 -14.86 -13.79 -0.74
C GLY A 76 -15.76 -13.57 0.42
N LEU A 77 -15.45 -14.07 1.59
CA LEU A 77 -16.24 -13.75 2.66
C LEU A 77 -16.00 -12.34 2.99
N ALA A 78 -16.84 -11.83 3.67
CA ALA A 78 -16.96 -10.48 3.90
C ALA A 78 -15.82 -9.82 4.60
N TRP A 79 -14.67 -9.97 4.16
CA TRP A 79 -13.56 -9.18 4.64
C TRP A 79 -13.37 -8.05 3.67
N GLY A 80 -14.34 -7.17 3.64
CA GLY A 80 -14.36 -6.12 2.65
C GLY A 80 -13.11 -5.27 2.59
N ALA A 81 -12.28 -5.33 3.60
CA ALA A 81 -11.04 -4.56 3.60
C ALA A 81 -9.88 -5.33 2.97
N CYS A 82 -10.13 -6.49 2.39
CA CYS A 82 -9.08 -7.29 1.78
C CYS A 82 -9.26 -7.39 0.28
N PRO A 83 -8.67 -6.43 -0.44
CA PRO A 83 -8.80 -6.45 -1.90
C PRO A 83 -8.02 -7.57 -2.57
N VAL A 84 -7.02 -8.12 -1.89
CA VAL A 84 -6.24 -9.22 -2.44
C VAL A 84 -6.44 -10.42 -1.54
N GLN A 85 -6.81 -11.54 -2.12
CA GLN A 85 -7.08 -12.75 -1.35
C GLN A 85 -6.23 -13.89 -1.88
N LEU A 86 -5.81 -14.77 -0.99
CA LEU A 86 -4.94 -15.87 -1.33
C LEU A 86 -5.39 -17.08 -0.53
N GLU A 87 -5.46 -18.22 -1.17
CA GLU A 87 -5.85 -19.45 -0.48
C GLU A 87 -4.75 -19.92 0.44
N ALA A 88 -5.13 -20.56 1.52
CA ALA A 88 -4.14 -21.02 2.50
C ALA A 88 -3.18 -22.04 1.90
N GLY A 89 -3.61 -22.80 0.91
CA GLY A 89 -2.75 -23.76 0.24
C GLY A 89 -2.06 -23.21 -0.99
N PHE A 90 -1.80 -21.92 -1.03
CA PHE A 90 -1.26 -21.28 -2.19
C PHE A 90 0.08 -21.86 -2.63
N ARG A 91 0.33 -21.74 -3.93
CA ARG A 91 1.61 -22.15 -4.51
C ARG A 91 2.35 -20.89 -4.93
N VAL A 92 3.58 -21.09 -5.43
CA VAL A 92 4.42 -19.94 -5.73
C VAL A 92 3.79 -19.03 -6.80
N LEU A 93 3.14 -19.62 -7.80
CA LEU A 93 2.53 -18.79 -8.84
C LEU A 93 1.35 -18.00 -8.31
N SER A 94 0.57 -18.61 -7.42
CA SER A 94 -0.54 -17.90 -6.79
C SER A 94 -0.02 -16.76 -5.92
N LEU A 95 1.08 -17.01 -5.22
CA LEU A 95 1.68 -15.98 -4.39
C LEU A 95 2.19 -14.84 -5.25
N ILE A 96 2.86 -15.15 -6.36
CA ILE A 96 3.35 -14.13 -7.26
C ILE A 96 2.18 -13.27 -7.76
N ALA A 97 1.09 -13.93 -8.18
CA ALA A 97 -0.07 -13.19 -8.68
C ALA A 97 -0.66 -12.29 -7.62
N ALA A 98 -0.75 -12.78 -6.39
CA ALA A 98 -1.29 -11.98 -5.30
C ALA A 98 -0.38 -10.79 -4.98
N LEU A 99 0.93 -11.01 -4.99
CA LEU A 99 1.87 -9.93 -4.73
C LEU A 99 1.83 -8.88 -5.83
N GLU A 100 1.71 -9.31 -7.09
CA GLU A 100 1.60 -8.36 -8.19
C GLU A 100 0.31 -7.55 -8.08
N GLN A 101 -0.77 -8.19 -7.68
CA GLN A 101 -2.02 -7.51 -7.48
C GLN A 101 -1.89 -6.48 -6.37
N ALA A 102 -1.24 -6.87 -5.27
CA ALA A 102 -1.04 -5.95 -4.16
C ALA A 102 -0.15 -4.79 -4.58
N ALA A 103 0.89 -5.07 -5.37
CA ALA A 103 1.78 -4.01 -5.83
C ALA A 103 1.02 -3.00 -6.70
N ALA A 104 0.12 -3.50 -7.54
CA ALA A 104 -0.66 -2.62 -8.38
C ALA A 104 -1.57 -1.71 -7.57
N LEU A 105 -1.95 -2.13 -6.37
CA LEU A 105 -2.80 -1.32 -5.52
C LEU A 105 -2.00 -0.38 -4.63
N VAL A 106 -0.72 -0.68 -4.39
CA VAL A 106 0.08 0.14 -3.49
C VAL A 106 0.36 1.51 -4.08
N ARG A 107 0.65 1.57 -5.37
CA ARG A 107 1.00 2.86 -5.98
C ARG A 107 -0.11 3.88 -5.87
N PRO A 108 -1.33 3.57 -6.30
CA PRO A 108 -2.40 4.56 -6.14
C PRO A 108 -2.72 4.83 -4.68
N ALA A 109 -2.52 3.85 -3.81
CA ALA A 109 -2.77 4.07 -2.39
C ALA A 109 -1.72 5.00 -1.79
N ARG A 110 -0.47 4.89 -2.22
CA ARG A 110 0.55 5.84 -1.79
C ARG A 110 0.23 7.24 -2.26
N GLU A 111 -0.19 7.34 -3.50
CA GLU A 111 -0.54 8.64 -4.05
C GLU A 111 -1.75 9.22 -3.34
N ALA A 112 -2.73 8.40 -3.06
CA ALA A 112 -3.90 8.86 -2.35
C ALA A 112 -3.56 9.32 -0.94
N ARG A 113 -2.59 8.68 -0.30
CA ARG A 113 -2.18 9.07 1.04
C ARG A 113 -1.46 10.41 1.01
N GLN A 114 -0.67 10.66 -0.01
CA GLN A 114 0.05 11.93 -0.13
C GLN A 114 -0.83 13.03 -0.70
N ALA A 115 -1.70 12.70 -1.63
CA ALA A 115 -2.52 13.68 -2.30
C ALA A 115 -3.39 14.51 -1.36
N PRO A 116 -4.03 13.94 -0.34
CA PRO A 116 -4.84 14.77 0.55
C PRO A 116 -4.06 15.89 1.20
N ALA A 117 -2.84 15.62 1.62
CA ALA A 117 -2.03 16.66 2.23
C ALA A 117 -1.76 17.77 1.23
N ARG A 118 -1.45 17.42 -0.01
CA ARG A 118 -1.19 18.41 -1.02
C ARG A 118 -2.46 19.19 -1.35
N ARG A 119 -3.58 18.50 -1.48
CA ARG A 119 -4.83 19.18 -1.76
C ARG A 119 -5.21 20.12 -0.64
N ASN A 120 -5.04 19.67 0.59
CA ASN A 120 -5.38 20.52 1.71
C ASN A 120 -4.52 21.75 1.75
N LEU A 121 -3.23 21.60 1.42
CA LEU A 121 -2.34 22.74 1.41
C LEU A 121 -2.73 23.71 0.31
N ALA A 122 -3.00 23.20 -0.88
CA ALA A 122 -3.38 24.04 -1.99
C ALA A 122 -4.71 24.74 -1.70
N ALA A 123 -5.65 24.02 -1.14
CA ALA A 123 -6.95 24.60 -0.80
C ALA A 123 -6.80 25.69 0.25
N PHE A 124 -5.90 25.46 1.21
CA PHE A 124 -5.66 26.44 2.26
C PHE A 124 -5.03 27.70 1.66
N GLU A 125 -4.10 27.53 0.74
CA GLU A 125 -3.49 28.68 0.09
C GLU A 125 -4.50 29.44 -0.75
N GLU A 126 -5.37 28.72 -1.43
CA GLU A 126 -6.42 29.38 -2.21
C GLU A 126 -7.34 30.16 -1.29
N TRP A 127 -7.70 29.54 -0.18
CA TRP A 127 -8.58 30.17 0.78
C TRP A 127 -7.95 31.45 1.32
N LEU A 128 -6.65 31.40 1.61
CA LEU A 128 -5.95 32.59 2.07
C LEU A 128 -5.93 33.67 1.00
N SER A 129 -5.76 33.27 -0.25
CA SER A 129 -5.77 34.24 -1.33
C SER A 129 -7.13 34.90 -1.46
N GLU A 130 -8.17 34.13 -1.35
CA GLU A 130 -9.51 34.68 -1.41
C GLU A 130 -9.76 35.66 -0.28
N LEU A 131 -9.31 35.32 0.91
CA LEU A 131 -9.46 36.23 2.03
C LEU A 131 -8.74 37.51 1.78
N ARG A 132 -7.54 37.45 1.22
CA ARG A 132 -6.79 38.67 0.95
C ARG A 132 -7.51 39.52 -0.07
N GLU A 133 -8.01 38.88 -1.11
CA GLU A 133 -8.70 39.63 -2.14
C GLU A 133 -9.97 40.26 -1.60
N GLU A 134 -10.66 39.57 -0.73
CA GLU A 134 -11.83 40.13 -0.15
C GLU A 134 -11.49 41.34 0.72
N ASN A 135 -10.44 41.21 1.48
CA ASN A 135 -10.07 42.32 2.36
C ASN A 135 -9.53 43.50 1.60
N LEU A 136 -8.78 43.27 0.55
CA LEU A 136 -8.19 44.32 -0.22
C LEU A 136 -9.24 45.24 -0.83
N PRO A 137 -10.23 44.71 -1.51
CA PRO A 137 -11.24 45.61 -2.07
C PRO A 137 -11.96 46.41 -1.01
N SER A 138 -12.23 45.80 0.11
CA SER A 138 -12.86 46.55 1.16
C SER A 138 -12.00 47.70 1.59
N ALA A 139 -10.73 47.47 1.75
CA ALA A 139 -9.82 48.51 2.19
C ALA A 139 -9.71 49.58 1.16
N THR A 140 -9.78 49.20 -0.11
CA THR A 140 -9.60 50.23 -1.12
C THR A 140 -10.89 50.93 -1.45
N ALA A 141 -11.96 50.44 -1.00
CA ALA A 141 -13.23 51.09 -1.30
C ALA A 141 -13.33 52.45 -0.67
N TYR A 142 -12.46 52.75 0.20
CA TYR A 142 -12.44 54.07 0.79
C TYR A 142 -11.32 54.87 0.28
#